data_91fe6de445601327e9d76d594e3c51ee
#
_entry.id   91fe6de445601327e9d76d594e3c51ee
#
_cell.length_a   1.000
_cell.length_b   1.000
_cell.length_c   1.000
_cell.angle_alpha   90.00
_cell.angle_beta   90.00
_cell.angle_gamma   90.00
#
_symmetry.space_group_name_H-M   'P 1'
#
loop_
_entity.id
_entity.type
_entity.pdbx_description
1 polymer ?
#
loop_
_entity_poly.entity_id
_entity_poly.type
_entity_poly.pdbx_seq_one_letter_code
_entity_poly.pdbx_strand_id
1 'polypeptide(L)'
;MEKSEFFANARPDTQGPLTGLRVLEATNYASGPVCGMILSDLGAESIKCELPGTGDPNRFVPPFIRDQRDGESSVVYNSMNRGKRCVTLDFRKPEGQALFRRLAATSDIQIGRASCRERV
;
A
#
# COMPACT_ATOMS: atom_id res chain seq x y z
N MET A 1 -22.77 -14.39 17.87
CA MET A 1 -22.71 -12.91 17.93
C MET A 1 -23.02 -12.40 16.54
N GLU A 2 -24.04 -11.60 16.41
CA GLU A 2 -24.41 -10.99 15.13
C GLU A 2 -23.41 -9.89 14.76
N LYS A 3 -23.20 -9.66 13.45
CA LYS A 3 -22.27 -8.66 12.95
C LYS A 3 -22.58 -7.25 13.48
N SER A 4 -23.86 -6.93 13.62
CA SER A 4 -24.33 -5.67 14.20
C SER A 4 -23.95 -5.48 15.66
N GLU A 5 -23.98 -6.55 16.46
CA GLU A 5 -23.56 -6.51 17.86
C GLU A 5 -22.04 -6.32 17.98
N PHE A 6 -21.25 -7.00 17.12
CA PHE A 6 -19.80 -6.88 17.10
C PHE A 6 -19.34 -5.45 16.80
N PHE A 7 -20.03 -4.75 15.91
CA PHE A 7 -19.70 -3.37 15.52
C PHE A 7 -20.53 -2.31 16.24
N ALA A 8 -21.33 -2.65 17.26
CA ALA A 8 -22.20 -1.72 17.96
C ALA A 8 -21.46 -0.48 18.55
N ASN A 9 -20.20 -0.67 18.92
CA ASN A 9 -19.33 0.40 19.45
C ASN A 9 -18.31 0.92 18.44
N ALA A 10 -18.40 0.50 17.17
CA ALA A 10 -17.50 1.02 16.15
C ALA A 10 -17.79 2.49 15.87
N ARG A 11 -16.74 3.29 15.81
CA ARG A 11 -16.82 4.72 15.50
C ARG A 11 -16.19 4.95 14.12
N PRO A 12 -16.97 4.99 13.04
CA PRO A 12 -16.46 5.16 11.69
C PRO A 12 -15.82 6.54 11.45
N ASP A 13 -16.12 7.51 12.30
CA ASP A 13 -15.60 8.87 12.30
C ASP A 13 -14.33 9.08 13.14
N THR A 14 -13.85 8.03 13.79
CA THR A 14 -12.62 8.11 14.61
C THR A 14 -11.41 8.27 13.71
N GLN A 15 -10.69 9.36 13.89
CA GLN A 15 -9.42 9.61 13.22
C GLN A 15 -8.29 8.89 13.97
N GLY A 16 -7.37 8.26 13.21
CA GLY A 16 -6.19 7.62 13.79
C GLY A 16 -5.11 8.64 14.19
N PRO A 17 -4.14 8.23 15.02
CA PRO A 17 -3.07 9.12 15.51
C PRO A 17 -2.16 9.67 14.40
N LEU A 18 -2.15 9.04 13.20
CA LEU A 18 -1.36 9.48 12.04
C LEU A 18 -2.22 10.18 10.97
N THR A 19 -3.44 10.59 11.32
CA THR A 19 -4.29 11.35 10.39
C THR A 19 -3.60 12.63 9.93
N GLY A 20 -3.60 12.86 8.62
CA GLY A 20 -2.94 14.00 7.99
C GLY A 20 -1.52 13.72 7.49
N LEU A 21 -0.91 12.60 7.89
CA LEU A 21 0.37 12.17 7.33
C LEU A 21 0.17 11.37 6.03
N ARG A 22 1.03 11.62 5.07
CA ARG A 22 1.08 10.90 3.79
C ARG A 22 2.34 10.04 3.71
N VAL A 23 2.15 8.76 3.39
CA VAL A 23 3.21 7.76 3.22
C VAL A 23 3.29 7.37 1.76
N LEU A 24 4.47 7.49 1.15
CA LEU A 24 4.76 6.97 -0.18
C LEU A 24 5.56 5.66 -0.05
N GLU A 25 5.04 4.59 -0.63
CA GLU A 25 5.63 3.26 -0.54
C GLU A 25 6.05 2.75 -1.92
N ALA A 26 7.32 2.38 -2.06
CA ALA A 26 7.90 1.72 -3.23
C ALA A 26 8.56 0.39 -2.82
N THR A 27 7.75 -0.53 -2.32
CA THR A 27 8.20 -1.83 -1.80
C THR A 27 7.32 -2.97 -2.28
N ASN A 28 7.87 -4.18 -2.25
CA ASN A 28 7.20 -5.42 -2.62
C ASN A 28 7.35 -6.45 -1.50
N TYR A 29 6.63 -7.56 -1.59
CA TYR A 29 6.63 -8.70 -0.68
C TYR A 29 6.08 -8.36 0.71
N ALA A 30 6.91 -8.42 1.79
CA ALA A 30 6.41 -8.44 3.15
C ALA A 30 6.76 -7.20 3.98
N SER A 31 8.03 -6.97 4.30
CA SER A 31 8.43 -6.01 5.34
C SER A 31 8.01 -4.57 5.06
N GLY A 32 8.23 -4.09 3.84
CA GLY A 32 7.80 -2.75 3.43
C GLY A 32 6.27 -2.63 3.40
N PRO A 33 5.56 -3.53 2.69
CA PRO A 33 4.10 -3.53 2.68
C PRO A 33 3.46 -3.61 4.06
N VAL A 34 3.96 -4.44 4.97
CA VAL A 34 3.45 -4.51 6.35
C VAL A 34 3.67 -3.19 7.09
N CYS A 35 4.84 -2.56 6.93
CA CYS A 35 5.10 -1.25 7.52
C CYS A 35 4.08 -0.19 7.02
N GLY A 36 3.89 -0.08 5.72
CA GLY A 36 2.92 0.84 5.12
C GLY A 36 1.47 0.54 5.55
N MET A 37 1.13 -0.75 5.70
CA MET A 37 -0.18 -1.19 6.19
C MET A 37 -0.42 -0.72 7.65
N ILE A 38 0.56 -0.92 8.54
CA ILE A 38 0.43 -0.48 9.95
C ILE A 38 0.23 1.03 10.02
N LEU A 39 0.98 1.81 9.23
CA LEU A 39 0.82 3.26 9.18
C LEU A 39 -0.58 3.65 8.65
N SER A 40 -1.10 2.93 7.66
CA SER A 40 -2.45 3.11 7.14
C SER A 40 -3.51 2.78 8.19
N ASP A 41 -3.36 1.67 8.93
CA ASP A 41 -4.28 1.29 10.02
C ASP A 41 -4.30 2.36 11.14
N LEU A 42 -3.19 3.09 11.33
CA LEU A 42 -3.08 4.21 12.27
C LEU A 42 -3.59 5.54 11.71
N GLY A 43 -4.14 5.57 10.51
CA GLY A 43 -4.80 6.72 9.91
C GLY A 43 -3.98 7.52 8.89
N ALA A 44 -2.75 7.10 8.54
CA ALA A 44 -1.98 7.73 7.48
C ALA A 44 -2.57 7.43 6.09
N GLU A 45 -2.49 8.40 5.18
CA GLU A 45 -2.76 8.18 3.75
C GLU A 45 -1.57 7.44 3.12
N SER A 46 -1.70 6.14 2.87
CA SER A 46 -0.64 5.35 2.27
C SER A 46 -0.83 5.17 0.76
N ILE A 47 0.17 5.57 -0.02
CA ILE A 47 0.20 5.45 -1.47
C ILE A 47 1.28 4.44 -1.85
N LYS A 48 0.87 3.29 -2.38
CA LYS A 48 1.77 2.24 -2.86
C LYS A 48 2.02 2.42 -4.36
N CYS A 49 3.30 2.49 -4.73
CA CYS A 49 3.72 2.53 -6.12
C CYS A 49 4.12 1.13 -6.59
N GLU A 50 3.53 0.67 -7.67
CA GLU A 50 3.79 -0.65 -8.27
C GLU A 50 4.23 -0.51 -9.73
N LEU A 51 4.96 -1.50 -10.24
CA LEU A 51 5.31 -1.55 -11.66
C LEU A 51 4.07 -1.86 -12.51
N PRO A 52 3.88 -1.17 -13.65
CA PRO A 52 2.80 -1.49 -14.59
C PRO A 52 2.90 -2.94 -15.07
N GLY A 53 1.75 -3.60 -15.16
CA GLY A 53 1.60 -4.96 -15.69
C GLY A 53 1.98 -6.09 -14.73
N THR A 54 2.99 -5.91 -13.89
CA THR A 54 3.43 -6.95 -12.94
C THR A 54 2.95 -6.70 -11.51
N GLY A 55 2.94 -5.45 -11.07
CA GLY A 55 2.56 -5.11 -9.71
C GLY A 55 3.49 -5.69 -8.64
N ASP A 56 2.94 -5.86 -7.45
CA ASP A 56 3.61 -6.59 -6.36
C ASP A 56 3.47 -8.11 -6.61
N PRO A 57 4.57 -8.90 -6.56
CA PRO A 57 4.51 -10.34 -6.74
C PRO A 57 3.52 -11.07 -5.83
N ASN A 58 3.21 -10.53 -4.65
CA ASN A 58 2.21 -11.10 -3.75
C ASN A 58 0.79 -11.11 -4.32
N ARG A 59 0.51 -10.36 -5.37
CA ARG A 59 -0.77 -10.42 -6.09
C ARG A 59 -1.04 -11.80 -6.68
N PHE A 60 0.01 -12.59 -6.90
CA PHE A 60 -0.06 -13.93 -7.51
C PHE A 60 0.24 -15.06 -6.53
N VAL A 61 0.33 -14.77 -5.23
CA VAL A 61 0.57 -15.76 -4.17
C VAL A 61 -0.77 -16.26 -3.60
N PRO A 62 -1.02 -17.59 -3.57
CA PRO A 62 -2.20 -18.18 -2.95
C PRO A 62 -2.18 -18.01 -1.41
N PRO A 63 -3.33 -18.19 -0.72
CA PRO A 63 -4.64 -18.54 -1.27
C PRO A 63 -5.35 -17.36 -1.95
N PHE A 64 -6.29 -17.69 -2.84
CA PHE A 64 -7.09 -16.70 -3.56
C PHE A 64 -8.54 -16.70 -3.07
N ILE A 65 -9.14 -15.52 -2.98
CA ILE A 65 -10.56 -15.38 -2.64
C ILE A 65 -11.40 -16.07 -3.73
N ARG A 66 -12.27 -17.01 -3.34
CA ARG A 66 -13.13 -17.78 -4.24
C ARG A 66 -12.37 -18.52 -5.35
N ASP A 67 -11.10 -18.91 -5.10
CA ASP A 67 -10.23 -19.57 -6.06
C ASP A 67 -9.98 -18.78 -7.38
N GLN A 68 -10.31 -17.49 -7.39
CA GLN A 68 -10.06 -16.60 -8.54
C GLN A 68 -8.60 -16.17 -8.56
N ARG A 69 -7.84 -16.69 -9.52
CA ARG A 69 -6.39 -16.39 -9.67
C ARG A 69 -6.18 -15.11 -10.48
N ASP A 70 -6.71 -14.02 -9.98
CA ASP A 70 -6.42 -12.68 -10.48
C ASP A 70 -5.55 -11.89 -9.48
N GLY A 71 -4.97 -10.78 -9.93
CA GLY A 71 -4.07 -9.97 -9.11
C GLY A 71 -4.77 -9.22 -7.96
N GLU A 72 -6.09 -9.27 -7.86
CA GLU A 72 -6.89 -8.58 -6.84
C GLU A 72 -7.39 -9.54 -5.74
N SER A 73 -7.36 -10.85 -5.99
CA SER A 73 -7.95 -11.86 -5.11
C SER A 73 -6.96 -12.55 -4.17
N SER A 74 -5.65 -12.28 -4.27
CA SER A 74 -4.66 -12.84 -3.35
C SER A 74 -4.92 -12.38 -1.92
N VAL A 75 -5.14 -13.34 -1.01
CA VAL A 75 -5.29 -13.06 0.42
C VAL A 75 -4.00 -12.51 1.02
N VAL A 76 -2.85 -13.00 0.55
CA VAL A 76 -1.52 -12.53 0.99
C VAL A 76 -1.34 -11.05 0.63
N TYR A 77 -1.61 -10.68 -0.62
CA TYR A 77 -1.52 -9.28 -1.04
C TYR A 77 -2.48 -8.39 -0.25
N ASN A 78 -3.75 -8.78 -0.17
CA ASN A 78 -4.79 -7.97 0.49
C ASN A 78 -4.53 -7.78 1.99
N SER A 79 -4.00 -8.80 2.67
CA SER A 79 -3.69 -8.71 4.10
C SER A 79 -2.58 -7.69 4.40
N MET A 80 -1.59 -7.57 3.52
CA MET A 80 -0.43 -6.69 3.71
C MET A 80 -0.61 -5.28 3.11
N ASN A 81 -1.66 -5.08 2.29
CA ASN A 81 -1.85 -3.83 1.56
C ASN A 81 -3.21 -3.18 1.79
N ARG A 82 -3.97 -3.62 2.80
CA ARG A 82 -5.26 -3.00 3.14
C ARG A 82 -5.10 -1.52 3.49
N GLY A 83 -6.11 -0.75 3.15
CA GLY A 83 -6.16 0.68 3.44
C GLY A 83 -5.29 1.56 2.55
N LYS A 84 -4.49 0.99 1.63
CA LYS A 84 -3.61 1.75 0.74
C LYS A 84 -4.31 2.12 -0.57
N ARG A 85 -3.89 3.24 -1.14
CA ARG A 85 -4.13 3.57 -2.54
C ARG A 85 -2.97 3.05 -3.38
N CYS A 86 -3.25 2.47 -4.55
CA CYS A 86 -2.22 1.98 -5.46
C CYS A 86 -2.13 2.87 -6.70
N VAL A 87 -0.90 3.17 -7.12
CA VAL A 87 -0.58 3.82 -8.39
C VAL A 87 0.46 2.99 -9.12
N THR A 88 0.41 2.99 -10.46
CA THR A 88 1.41 2.29 -11.27
C THR A 88 2.40 3.30 -11.86
N LEU A 89 3.69 3.08 -11.58
CA LEU A 89 4.79 3.90 -12.09
C LEU A 89 5.94 3.00 -12.55
N ASP A 90 6.43 3.23 -13.76
CA ASP A 90 7.63 2.55 -14.25
C ASP A 90 8.89 3.34 -13.86
N PHE A 91 9.45 3.02 -12.71
CA PHE A 91 10.69 3.64 -12.19
C PHE A 91 11.93 3.42 -13.06
N ARG A 92 11.87 2.55 -14.07
CA ARG A 92 12.95 2.33 -15.03
C ARG A 92 12.99 3.40 -16.09
N LYS A 93 11.92 4.18 -16.23
CA LYS A 93 11.76 5.26 -17.20
C LYS A 93 11.92 6.63 -16.54
N PRO A 94 12.57 7.60 -17.20
CA PRO A 94 12.74 8.95 -16.66
C PRO A 94 11.42 9.64 -16.27
N GLU A 95 10.36 9.41 -17.03
CA GLU A 95 9.04 9.98 -16.76
C GLU A 95 8.43 9.42 -15.46
N GLY A 96 8.56 8.11 -15.24
CA GLY A 96 8.12 7.45 -14.01
C GLY A 96 8.91 7.93 -12.79
N GLN A 97 10.23 8.11 -12.93
CA GLN A 97 11.07 8.69 -11.89
C GLN A 97 10.67 10.13 -11.56
N ALA A 98 10.39 10.94 -12.58
CA ALA A 98 9.96 12.33 -12.39
C ALA A 98 8.61 12.40 -11.64
N LEU A 99 7.65 11.54 -12.00
CA LEU A 99 6.37 11.44 -11.29
C LEU A 99 6.54 10.96 -9.85
N PHE A 100 7.42 9.98 -9.62
CA PHE A 100 7.71 9.51 -8.26
C PHE A 100 8.31 10.61 -7.37
N ARG A 101 9.27 11.41 -7.91
CA ARG A 101 9.83 12.56 -7.18
C ARG A 101 8.77 13.59 -6.81
N ARG A 102 7.80 13.84 -7.71
CA ARG A 102 6.68 14.75 -7.43
C ARG A 102 5.79 14.22 -6.31
N LEU A 103 5.49 12.92 -6.31
CA LEU A 103 4.76 12.28 -5.21
C LEU A 103 5.55 12.34 -3.90
N ALA A 104 6.85 12.03 -3.94
CA ALA A 104 7.73 12.10 -2.78
C ALA A 104 7.79 13.50 -2.16
N ALA A 105 7.81 14.54 -2.99
CA ALA A 105 7.81 15.92 -2.53
C ALA A 105 6.52 16.34 -1.80
N THR A 106 5.43 15.60 -1.97
CA THR A 106 4.14 15.82 -1.29
C THR A 106 3.87 14.81 -0.17
N SER A 107 4.86 14.00 0.18
CA SER A 107 4.73 12.94 1.18
C SER A 107 5.63 13.22 2.38
N ASP A 108 5.16 12.88 3.58
CA ASP A 108 5.90 13.08 4.83
C ASP A 108 6.88 11.94 5.09
N ILE A 109 6.52 10.73 4.65
CA ILE A 109 7.30 9.50 4.88
C ILE A 109 7.45 8.76 3.55
N GLN A 110 8.66 8.28 3.28
CA GLN A 110 8.94 7.38 2.16
C GLN A 110 9.44 6.03 2.68
N ILE A 111 8.78 4.95 2.25
CA ILE A 111 9.19 3.56 2.52
C ILE A 111 9.75 2.98 1.22
N GLY A 112 11.02 2.59 1.24
CA GLY A 112 11.69 2.00 0.09
C GLY A 112 13.03 1.40 0.47
N ARG A 113 13.65 0.66 -0.46
CA ARG A 113 15.03 0.20 -0.27
C ARG A 113 16.01 1.37 -0.47
N ALA A 114 17.18 1.29 0.17
CA ALA A 114 18.24 2.28 -0.01
C ALA A 114 18.60 2.50 -1.50
N SER A 115 18.60 1.41 -2.30
CA SER A 115 18.79 1.45 -3.75
C SER A 115 17.68 2.19 -4.52
N CYS A 116 16.51 2.42 -3.94
CA CYS A 116 15.48 3.27 -4.55
C CYS A 116 15.83 4.75 -4.41
N ARG A 117 16.53 5.14 -3.34
CA ARG A 117 16.99 6.51 -3.10
C ARG A 117 18.02 6.98 -4.12
N GLU A 118 18.90 6.07 -4.58
CA GLU A 118 19.97 6.39 -5.54
C GLU A 118 19.46 6.47 -6.99
N ARG A 119 18.28 5.90 -7.29
CA ARG A 119 17.70 5.87 -8.65
C ARG A 119 16.62 6.93 -8.87
N VAL A 120 16.28 7.65 -7.85
CA VAL A 120 15.27 8.70 -7.84
C VAL A 120 15.94 10.00 -7.39
#